data_4bdc805f1cf0bff8722cf70259e27e90
#
_entry.id   4bdc805f1cf0bff8722cf70259e27e90
#
_cell.length_a   1.000
_cell.length_b   1.000
_cell.length_c   1.000
_cell.angle_alpha   90.00
_cell.angle_beta   90.00
_cell.angle_gamma   90.00
#
_symmetry.space_group_name_H-M   'P 1'
#
loop_
_entity.id
_entity.type
_entity.pdbx_description
1 polymer ?
#
loop_
_entity_poly.entity_id
_entity_poly.type
_entity_poly.pdbx_seq_one_letter_code
_entity_poly.pdbx_strand_id
1 'polypeptide(L)'
;GVLFGANAAGKSNLIKAINFGRNVALNEINSGRIVNRNFRIDSKSLQRPGVFQYDIWSNGHFYSYGFAISYLEAKFVSEWLYIIDGEKEKVVFERNEKGKVTTDIKFSNNENRQRFEIYSEDVSDEKSFLSEIVSHRLSEMEDFIPFFDVKKWFDSLIIIFPQTKFNDFRQFMMSDTLESMGKLLKYFDTGIDSLNGKEKSMDEILGFLPEEVRKNIKNDILEAFNKEDESKYVSSVE
;
A
#
# COMPACT_ATOMS: atom_id res chain seq x y z
N GLY A 1 -2.08 -17.86 -5.90
CA GLY A 1 -3.30 -18.26 -6.60
C GLY A 1 -3.38 -17.63 -7.99
N VAL A 2 -4.10 -18.28 -8.88
CA VAL A 2 -4.32 -17.80 -10.25
C VAL A 2 -5.81 -17.52 -10.44
N LEU A 3 -6.15 -16.34 -10.99
CA LEU A 3 -7.53 -15.94 -11.23
C LEU A 3 -7.85 -16.04 -12.73
N PHE A 4 -8.71 -16.99 -13.08
CA PHE A 4 -9.19 -17.20 -14.44
C PHE A 4 -10.60 -16.60 -14.63
N GLY A 5 -10.92 -16.22 -15.85
CA GLY A 5 -12.25 -15.73 -16.22
C GLY A 5 -12.24 -15.10 -17.61
N ALA A 6 -13.40 -14.95 -18.20
CA ALA A 6 -13.59 -14.30 -19.50
C ALA A 6 -13.07 -12.84 -19.52
N ASN A 7 -12.86 -12.29 -20.69
CA ASN A 7 -12.56 -10.86 -20.81
C ASN A 7 -13.75 -10.05 -20.25
N ALA A 8 -13.45 -8.93 -19.61
CA ALA A 8 -14.41 -8.09 -18.89
C ALA A 8 -15.07 -8.70 -17.63
N ALA A 9 -14.68 -9.91 -17.18
CA ALA A 9 -15.20 -10.54 -15.95
C ALA A 9 -14.74 -9.85 -14.64
N GLY A 10 -14.05 -8.72 -14.70
CA GLY A 10 -13.66 -7.96 -13.51
C GLY A 10 -12.34 -8.35 -12.86
N LYS A 11 -11.53 -9.26 -13.45
CA LYS A 11 -10.24 -9.70 -12.90
C LYS A 11 -9.31 -8.55 -12.53
N SER A 12 -9.13 -7.61 -13.44
CA SER A 12 -8.30 -6.40 -13.18
C SER A 12 -8.93 -5.46 -12.15
N ASN A 13 -10.25 -5.48 -11.99
CA ASN A 13 -10.93 -4.66 -10.99
C ASN A 13 -10.68 -5.18 -9.57
N LEU A 14 -10.51 -6.49 -9.39
CA LEU A 14 -10.11 -7.03 -8.09
C LEU A 14 -8.76 -6.46 -7.63
N ILE A 15 -7.76 -6.49 -8.51
CA ILE A 15 -6.43 -5.93 -8.19
C ILE A 15 -6.50 -4.42 -7.93
N LYS A 16 -7.32 -3.69 -8.73
CA LYS A 16 -7.57 -2.26 -8.49
C LYS A 16 -8.26 -2.00 -7.15
N ALA A 17 -9.21 -2.87 -6.75
CA ALA A 17 -9.89 -2.77 -5.46
C ALA A 17 -8.94 -3.01 -4.29
N ILE A 18 -8.05 -4.03 -4.39
CA ILE A 18 -7.03 -4.28 -3.37
C ILE A 18 -6.10 -3.08 -3.23
N ASN A 19 -5.60 -2.53 -4.35
CA ASN A 19 -4.74 -1.33 -4.33
C ASN A 19 -5.47 -0.11 -3.76
N PHE A 20 -6.72 0.09 -4.14
CA PHE A 20 -7.54 1.17 -3.62
C PHE A 20 -7.74 1.04 -2.12
N GLY A 21 -8.16 -0.13 -1.63
CA GLY A 21 -8.37 -0.38 -0.21
C GLY A 21 -7.09 -0.22 0.61
N ARG A 22 -5.94 -0.71 0.12
CA ARG A 22 -4.63 -0.44 0.72
C ARG A 22 -4.37 1.07 0.89
N ASN A 23 -4.58 1.82 -0.19
CA ASN A 23 -4.33 3.27 -0.17
C ASN A 23 -5.27 4.01 0.78
N VAL A 24 -6.53 3.58 0.89
CA VAL A 24 -7.51 4.12 1.85
C VAL A 24 -7.10 3.78 3.28
N ALA A 25 -6.67 2.54 3.53
CA ALA A 25 -6.26 2.10 4.87
C ALA A 25 -5.05 2.86 5.43
N LEU A 26 -4.12 3.28 4.57
CA LEU A 26 -2.84 3.89 4.98
C LEU A 26 -2.80 5.42 4.83
N ASN A 27 -3.83 6.04 4.25
CA ASN A 27 -3.83 7.47 3.96
C ASN A 27 -5.19 8.09 4.30
N GLU A 28 -5.26 9.40 4.18
CA GLU A 28 -6.52 10.12 4.25
C GLU A 28 -7.33 9.94 2.97
N ILE A 29 -8.64 9.82 3.12
CA ILE A 29 -9.58 9.85 2.02
C ILE A 29 -9.72 11.30 1.57
N ASN A 30 -9.53 11.56 0.29
CA ASN A 30 -9.98 12.81 -0.27
C ASN A 30 -11.03 12.56 -1.36
N SER A 31 -12.00 13.49 -1.48
CA SER A 31 -13.13 13.38 -2.40
C SER A 31 -12.68 13.14 -3.84
N GLY A 32 -11.58 13.73 -4.29
CA GLY A 32 -11.04 13.54 -5.63
C GLY A 32 -10.53 12.13 -5.91
N ARG A 33 -10.13 11.37 -4.88
CA ARG A 33 -9.60 10.00 -5.02
C ARG A 33 -10.68 8.93 -5.04
N ILE A 34 -11.82 9.16 -4.38
CA ILE A 34 -12.87 8.15 -4.24
C ILE A 34 -14.06 8.37 -5.17
N VAL A 35 -14.22 9.57 -5.75
CA VAL A 35 -15.24 9.84 -6.76
C VAL A 35 -15.14 8.84 -7.91
N ASN A 36 -16.29 8.27 -8.29
CA ASN A 36 -16.41 7.25 -9.34
C ASN A 36 -15.69 5.90 -9.07
N ARG A 37 -15.43 5.55 -7.82
CA ARG A 37 -14.92 4.22 -7.44
C ARG A 37 -16.03 3.22 -7.09
N ASN A 38 -17.27 3.70 -6.96
CA ASN A 38 -18.46 2.85 -6.78
C ASN A 38 -18.75 2.02 -8.04
N PHE A 39 -19.59 1.00 -7.89
CA PHE A 39 -20.07 0.17 -9.00
C PHE A 39 -21.05 0.97 -9.88
N ARG A 40 -20.64 1.37 -11.08
CA ARG A 40 -21.34 2.33 -11.92
C ARG A 40 -22.62 1.80 -12.59
N ILE A 41 -22.78 0.49 -12.68
CA ILE A 41 -23.95 -0.12 -13.36
C ILE A 41 -25.19 -0.08 -12.46
N ASP A 42 -25.01 -0.08 -11.14
CA ASP A 42 -26.08 0.07 -10.17
C ASP A 42 -26.18 1.54 -9.69
N SER A 43 -27.27 2.21 -10.03
CA SER A 43 -27.50 3.61 -9.63
C SER A 43 -27.56 3.83 -8.11
N LYS A 44 -27.85 2.78 -7.33
CA LYS A 44 -27.90 2.84 -5.86
C LYS A 44 -26.54 2.57 -5.20
N SER A 45 -25.54 2.15 -5.96
CA SER A 45 -24.23 1.78 -5.43
C SER A 45 -23.48 2.96 -4.77
N LEU A 46 -23.74 4.19 -5.22
CA LEU A 46 -23.15 5.39 -4.63
C LEU A 46 -23.65 5.66 -3.20
N GLN A 47 -24.88 5.22 -2.89
CA GLN A 47 -25.51 5.40 -1.58
C GLN A 47 -25.15 4.30 -0.59
N ARG A 48 -24.54 3.22 -1.05
CA ARG A 48 -24.11 2.10 -0.21
C ARG A 48 -22.63 2.26 0.14
N PRO A 49 -22.24 1.99 1.39
CA PRO A 49 -20.83 1.96 1.75
C PRO A 49 -20.08 0.91 0.95
N GLY A 50 -18.85 1.25 0.54
CA GLY A 50 -17.89 0.26 0.04
C GLY A 50 -17.23 -0.40 1.23
N VAL A 51 -17.31 -1.74 1.31
CA VAL A 51 -16.70 -2.52 2.41
C VAL A 51 -15.47 -3.24 1.90
N PHE A 52 -14.38 -3.14 2.67
CA PHE A 52 -13.12 -3.82 2.43
C PHE A 52 -12.73 -4.57 3.69
N GLN A 53 -12.34 -5.84 3.52
CA GLN A 53 -11.81 -6.66 4.60
C GLN A 53 -10.60 -7.45 4.12
N TYR A 54 -9.60 -7.53 4.96
CA TYR A 54 -8.35 -8.23 4.74
C TYR A 54 -8.08 -9.16 5.92
N ASP A 55 -8.10 -10.44 5.64
CA ASP A 55 -7.70 -11.48 6.59
C ASP A 55 -6.23 -11.81 6.30
N ILE A 56 -5.35 -11.48 7.21
CA ILE A 56 -3.91 -11.44 6.99
C ILE A 56 -3.14 -12.22 8.04
N TRP A 57 -1.99 -12.77 7.63
CA TRP A 57 -1.00 -13.35 8.52
C TRP A 57 0.22 -12.43 8.59
N SER A 58 0.55 -11.95 9.77
CA SER A 58 1.71 -11.09 10.02
C SER A 58 2.31 -11.39 11.39
N ASN A 59 3.64 -11.49 11.48
CA ASN A 59 4.39 -11.70 12.73
C ASN A 59 3.87 -12.83 13.64
N GLY A 60 3.39 -13.93 13.06
CA GLY A 60 2.88 -15.06 13.83
C GLY A 60 1.43 -14.96 14.31
N HIS A 61 0.71 -13.94 13.89
CA HIS A 61 -0.70 -13.73 14.23
C HIS A 61 -1.59 -13.61 12.99
N PHE A 62 -2.83 -14.07 13.14
CA PHE A 62 -3.89 -13.78 12.18
C PHE A 62 -4.63 -12.51 12.61
N TYR A 63 -4.82 -11.62 11.65
CA TYR A 63 -5.58 -10.39 11.81
C TYR A 63 -6.72 -10.34 10.80
N SER A 64 -7.86 -9.81 11.23
CA SER A 64 -8.94 -9.37 10.34
C SER A 64 -9.06 -7.86 10.46
N TYR A 65 -8.61 -7.14 9.44
CA TYR A 65 -8.72 -5.70 9.35
C TYR A 65 -9.70 -5.32 8.26
N GLY A 66 -10.61 -4.41 8.57
CA GLY A 66 -11.56 -3.94 7.56
C GLY A 66 -12.12 -2.57 7.86
N PHE A 67 -12.79 -2.02 6.86
CA PHE A 67 -13.45 -0.73 6.95
C PHE A 67 -14.59 -0.61 5.93
N ALA A 68 -15.54 0.27 6.23
CA ALA A 68 -16.56 0.73 5.32
C ALA A 68 -16.39 2.22 5.06
N ILE A 69 -16.52 2.64 3.80
CA ILE A 69 -16.43 4.04 3.37
C ILE A 69 -17.67 4.49 2.63
N SER A 70 -18.09 5.72 2.86
CA SER A 70 -19.08 6.40 2.04
C SER A 70 -18.41 7.04 0.83
N TYR A 71 -18.77 6.59 -0.38
CA TYR A 71 -18.30 7.22 -1.62
C TYR A 71 -18.90 8.63 -1.82
N LEU A 72 -20.10 8.86 -1.28
CA LEU A 72 -20.81 10.13 -1.41
C LEU A 72 -20.22 11.22 -0.51
N GLU A 73 -19.93 10.85 0.75
CA GLU A 73 -19.49 11.78 1.78
C GLU A 73 -17.97 11.81 1.94
N ALA A 74 -17.25 10.90 1.25
CA ALA A 74 -15.80 10.75 1.31
C ALA A 74 -15.27 10.54 2.74
N LYS A 75 -15.94 9.68 3.52
CA LYS A 75 -15.59 9.42 4.92
C LYS A 75 -15.66 7.94 5.28
N PHE A 76 -14.98 7.57 6.36
CA PHE A 76 -15.13 6.27 6.99
C PHE A 76 -16.50 6.18 7.68
N VAL A 77 -17.21 5.09 7.44
CA VAL A 77 -18.48 4.75 8.08
C VAL A 77 -18.21 3.85 9.29
N SER A 78 -17.33 2.90 9.13
CA SER A 78 -16.87 2.02 10.21
C SER A 78 -15.47 1.49 9.90
N GLU A 79 -14.77 1.03 10.94
CA GLU A 79 -13.43 0.44 10.80
C GLU A 79 -13.22 -0.54 11.96
N TRP A 80 -12.50 -1.64 11.71
CA TRP A 80 -12.23 -2.67 12.73
C TRP A 80 -10.89 -3.35 12.52
N LEU A 81 -10.33 -3.83 13.61
CA LEU A 81 -9.17 -4.70 13.64
C LEU A 81 -9.35 -5.75 14.74
N TYR A 82 -9.26 -7.01 14.35
CA TYR A 82 -9.32 -8.16 15.25
C TYR A 82 -8.04 -8.98 15.16
N ILE A 83 -7.65 -9.60 16.28
CA ILE A 83 -6.71 -10.72 16.32
C ILE A 83 -7.54 -11.99 16.35
N ILE A 84 -7.26 -12.93 15.44
CA ILE A 84 -7.96 -14.20 15.33
C ILE A 84 -7.08 -15.29 15.96
N ASP A 85 -7.60 -15.92 17.01
CA ASP A 85 -6.96 -17.05 17.69
C ASP A 85 -7.91 -18.25 17.70
N GLY A 86 -7.76 -19.13 16.71
CA GLY A 86 -8.68 -20.24 16.46
C GLY A 86 -10.09 -19.73 16.13
N GLU A 87 -11.07 -20.05 16.99
CA GLU A 87 -12.46 -19.58 16.84
C GLU A 87 -12.75 -18.28 17.61
N LYS A 88 -11.75 -17.71 18.28
CA LYS A 88 -11.92 -16.50 19.09
C LYS A 88 -11.41 -15.29 18.36
N GLU A 89 -12.20 -14.23 18.42
CA GLU A 89 -11.83 -12.90 17.95
C GLU A 89 -11.56 -12.02 19.18
N LYS A 90 -10.39 -11.36 19.19
CA LYS A 90 -10.04 -10.35 20.17
C LYS A 90 -10.08 -8.99 19.49
N VAL A 91 -10.92 -8.10 20.00
CA VAL A 91 -11.06 -6.76 19.45
C VAL A 91 -9.81 -5.94 19.79
N VAL A 92 -9.06 -5.54 18.77
CA VAL A 92 -8.01 -4.52 18.90
C VAL A 92 -8.66 -3.15 18.90
N PHE A 93 -9.52 -2.88 17.93
CA PHE A 93 -10.43 -1.74 17.95
C PHE A 93 -11.62 -1.93 17.02
N GLU A 94 -12.68 -1.22 17.32
CA GLU A 94 -13.83 -0.99 16.45
C GLU A 94 -14.19 0.50 16.46
N ARG A 95 -14.39 1.06 15.26
CA ARG A 95 -14.91 2.40 15.04
C ARG A 95 -16.30 2.28 14.43
N ASN A 96 -17.30 2.83 15.10
CA ASN A 96 -18.68 2.78 14.64
C ASN A 96 -19.04 3.97 13.72
N GLU A 97 -20.27 3.96 13.19
CA GLU A 97 -20.81 5.00 12.28
C GLU A 97 -20.81 6.42 12.87
N LYS A 98 -20.74 6.56 14.19
CA LYS A 98 -20.64 7.84 14.90
C LYS A 98 -19.20 8.29 15.12
N GLY A 99 -18.24 7.60 14.55
CA GLY A 99 -16.81 7.87 14.72
C GLY A 99 -16.23 7.40 16.06
N LYS A 100 -17.06 6.83 16.97
CA LYS A 100 -16.58 6.37 18.26
C LYS A 100 -15.73 5.10 18.12
N VAL A 101 -14.52 5.15 18.66
CA VAL A 101 -13.60 4.01 18.73
C VAL A 101 -13.73 3.32 20.11
N THR A 102 -13.75 1.99 20.08
CA THR A 102 -13.75 1.12 21.28
C THR A 102 -12.67 0.04 21.14
N THR A 103 -12.21 -0.52 22.26
CA THR A 103 -11.14 -1.54 22.31
C THR A 103 -11.31 -2.50 23.47
N ASP A 104 -10.85 -3.74 23.31
CA ASP A 104 -10.70 -4.74 24.37
C ASP A 104 -9.22 -4.89 24.79
N ILE A 105 -8.32 -4.03 24.32
CA ILE A 105 -6.92 -4.05 24.72
C ILE A 105 -6.80 -3.80 26.21
N LYS A 106 -6.11 -4.71 26.90
CA LYS A 106 -5.66 -4.50 28.28
C LYS A 106 -4.30 -3.80 28.21
N PHE A 107 -4.31 -2.48 28.26
CA PHE A 107 -3.10 -1.68 28.16
C PHE A 107 -2.11 -2.02 29.29
N SER A 108 -0.84 -2.12 28.91
CA SER A 108 0.27 -2.43 29.82
C SER A 108 0.49 -1.33 30.87
N ASN A 109 0.13 -0.10 30.55
CA ASN A 109 0.25 1.06 31.42
C ASN A 109 -0.79 2.15 31.08
N ASN A 110 -0.95 3.10 32.00
CA ASN A 110 -1.92 4.18 31.87
C ASN A 110 -1.55 5.19 30.77
N GLU A 111 -0.27 5.37 30.47
CA GLU A 111 0.19 6.27 29.41
C GLU A 111 -0.27 5.76 28.02
N ASN A 112 -0.10 4.48 27.75
CA ASN A 112 -0.54 3.87 26.48
C ASN A 112 -2.05 3.97 26.32
N ARG A 113 -2.79 3.77 27.42
CA ARG A 113 -4.24 3.93 27.43
C ARG A 113 -4.64 5.36 27.10
N GLN A 114 -4.05 6.36 27.73
CA GLN A 114 -4.33 7.78 27.47
C GLN A 114 -3.99 8.17 26.02
N ARG A 115 -2.87 7.66 25.48
CA ARG A 115 -2.51 7.88 24.06
C ARG A 115 -3.58 7.33 23.12
N PHE A 116 -4.03 6.09 23.36
CA PHE A 116 -5.10 5.49 22.57
C PHE A 116 -6.39 6.31 22.63
N GLU A 117 -6.79 6.76 23.83
CA GLU A 117 -7.98 7.57 24.05
C GLU A 117 -7.89 8.90 23.28
N ILE A 118 -6.77 9.62 23.40
CA ILE A 118 -6.53 10.89 22.68
C ILE A 118 -6.63 10.68 21.16
N TYR A 119 -5.92 9.71 20.60
CA TYR A 119 -5.94 9.47 19.16
C TYR A 119 -7.31 8.98 18.65
N SER A 120 -8.07 8.27 19.50
CA SER A 120 -9.43 7.85 19.16
C SER A 120 -10.44 9.00 19.12
N GLU A 121 -10.20 10.06 19.89
CA GLU A 121 -11.02 11.28 19.90
C GLU A 121 -10.63 12.25 18.77
N ASP A 122 -9.34 12.30 18.43
CA ASP A 122 -8.79 13.26 17.45
C ASP A 122 -8.89 12.79 15.99
N VAL A 123 -9.11 11.48 15.73
CA VAL A 123 -9.15 10.95 14.37
C VAL A 123 -10.33 11.53 13.56
N SER A 124 -10.01 12.15 12.44
CA SER A 124 -11.04 12.70 11.54
C SER A 124 -11.81 11.59 10.82
N ASP A 125 -13.02 11.93 10.32
CA ASP A 125 -13.82 10.97 9.55
C ASP A 125 -13.20 10.62 8.18
N GLU A 126 -12.26 11.40 7.70
CA GLU A 126 -11.57 11.20 6.43
C GLU A 126 -10.30 10.34 6.58
N LYS A 127 -9.87 10.06 7.80
CA LYS A 127 -8.66 9.30 8.12
C LYS A 127 -9.00 7.97 8.78
N SER A 128 -8.32 6.88 8.38
CA SER A 128 -8.45 5.61 9.08
C SER A 128 -7.81 5.70 10.47
N PHE A 129 -8.38 5.02 11.45
CA PHE A 129 -7.79 4.93 12.78
C PHE A 129 -6.47 4.14 12.75
N LEU A 130 -6.36 3.15 11.87
CA LEU A 130 -5.09 2.49 11.59
C LEU A 130 -4.02 3.51 11.19
N SER A 131 -4.31 4.37 10.19
CA SER A 131 -3.37 5.39 9.73
C SER A 131 -3.05 6.42 10.81
N GLU A 132 -4.03 6.79 11.64
CA GLU A 132 -3.81 7.68 12.79
C GLU A 132 -2.76 7.08 13.73
N ILE A 133 -2.97 5.88 14.24
CA ILE A 133 -2.06 5.23 15.19
C ILE A 133 -0.65 5.05 14.60
N VAL A 134 -0.54 4.55 13.37
CA VAL A 134 0.78 4.26 12.78
C VAL A 134 1.54 5.50 12.32
N SER A 135 0.91 6.68 12.32
CA SER A 135 1.58 7.96 12.09
C SER A 135 2.40 8.43 13.30
N HIS A 136 2.17 7.85 14.46
CA HIS A 136 2.87 8.16 15.70
C HIS A 136 4.02 7.19 15.99
N ARG A 137 4.97 7.59 16.85
CA ARG A 137 6.14 6.77 17.25
C ARG A 137 5.76 5.74 18.32
N LEU A 138 4.88 4.80 17.97
CA LEU A 138 4.34 3.77 18.88
C LEU A 138 4.78 2.35 18.50
N SER A 139 5.62 2.18 17.49
CA SER A 139 5.99 0.87 16.93
C SER A 139 6.70 -0.06 17.91
N GLU A 140 7.35 0.48 18.94
CA GLU A 140 8.05 -0.31 19.96
C GLU A 140 7.16 -0.62 21.18
N MET A 141 5.94 -0.09 21.22
CA MET A 141 5.00 -0.31 22.33
C MET A 141 4.13 -1.53 22.06
N GLU A 142 4.21 -2.53 22.95
CA GLU A 142 3.54 -3.83 22.79
C GLU A 142 2.02 -3.71 22.51
N ASP A 143 1.34 -2.78 23.17
CA ASP A 143 -0.10 -2.57 23.02
C ASP A 143 -0.50 -2.14 21.60
N PHE A 144 0.42 -1.55 20.82
CA PHE A 144 0.17 -1.04 19.47
C PHE A 144 0.74 -1.92 18.36
N ILE A 145 1.47 -2.99 18.69
CA ILE A 145 2.04 -3.93 17.69
C ILE A 145 1.02 -4.37 16.64
N PRO A 146 -0.25 -4.72 16.97
CA PRO A 146 -1.22 -5.15 15.96
C PRO A 146 -1.43 -4.16 14.82
N PHE A 147 -1.40 -2.85 15.11
CA PHE A 147 -1.55 -1.80 14.10
C PHE A 147 -0.34 -1.78 13.14
N PHE A 148 0.87 -1.88 13.69
CA PHE A 148 2.10 -1.89 12.90
C PHE A 148 2.27 -3.18 12.09
N ASP A 149 1.79 -4.31 12.59
CA ASP A 149 1.77 -5.58 11.87
C ASP A 149 0.89 -5.52 10.62
N VAL A 150 -0.30 -4.93 10.75
CA VAL A 150 -1.21 -4.70 9.62
C VAL A 150 -0.60 -3.71 8.64
N LYS A 151 -0.03 -2.59 9.13
CA LYS A 151 0.68 -1.63 8.27
C LYS A 151 1.80 -2.29 7.49
N LYS A 152 2.67 -3.05 8.16
CA LYS A 152 3.79 -3.76 7.55
C LYS A 152 3.33 -4.73 6.46
N TRP A 153 2.21 -5.42 6.69
CA TRP A 153 1.63 -6.27 5.67
C TRP A 153 1.20 -5.46 4.44
N PHE A 154 0.48 -4.35 4.62
CA PHE A 154 0.11 -3.47 3.52
C PHE A 154 1.32 -2.89 2.78
N ASP A 155 2.37 -2.50 3.51
CA ASP A 155 3.62 -1.99 2.91
C ASP A 155 4.35 -3.06 2.09
N SER A 156 4.23 -4.33 2.49
CA SER A 156 4.85 -5.46 1.78
C SER A 156 4.13 -5.85 0.49
N LEU A 157 2.90 -5.37 0.26
CA LEU A 157 2.15 -5.68 -0.96
C LEU A 157 2.76 -5.01 -2.18
N ILE A 158 3.29 -5.81 -3.09
CA ILE A 158 3.74 -5.36 -4.40
C ILE A 158 2.59 -5.58 -5.40
N ILE A 159 2.04 -4.49 -5.92
CA ILE A 159 0.94 -4.52 -6.88
C ILE A 159 1.44 -4.04 -8.23
N ILE A 160 1.43 -4.96 -9.21
CA ILE A 160 1.95 -4.72 -10.55
C ILE A 160 0.79 -4.62 -11.53
N PHE A 161 0.70 -3.51 -12.22
CA PHE A 161 -0.19 -3.33 -13.37
C PHE A 161 0.62 -3.41 -14.67
N PRO A 162 0.00 -3.69 -15.83
CA PRO A 162 0.71 -3.68 -17.11
C PRO A 162 1.45 -2.37 -17.41
N GLN A 163 1.00 -1.26 -16.83
CA GLN A 163 1.60 0.07 -16.99
C GLN A 163 2.54 0.46 -15.84
N THR A 164 2.75 -0.41 -14.86
CA THR A 164 3.64 -0.13 -13.74
C THR A 164 5.07 -0.06 -14.27
N LYS A 165 5.68 1.10 -14.10
CA LYS A 165 7.11 1.26 -14.35
C LYS A 165 7.85 0.85 -13.09
N PHE A 166 8.76 -0.09 -13.21
CA PHE A 166 9.69 -0.43 -12.14
C PHE A 166 10.79 0.62 -12.09
N ASN A 167 10.75 1.48 -11.10
CA ASN A 167 11.77 2.51 -10.93
C ASN A 167 12.99 2.01 -10.15
N ASP A 168 12.90 0.87 -9.50
CA ASP A 168 13.95 0.35 -8.62
C ASP A 168 14.55 -0.97 -9.13
N PHE A 169 15.03 -0.93 -10.38
CA PHE A 169 15.77 -2.05 -10.95
C PHE A 169 17.17 -2.23 -10.33
N ARG A 170 17.65 -1.25 -9.57
CA ARG A 170 19.03 -1.27 -9.06
C ARG A 170 19.28 -2.43 -8.09
N GLN A 171 18.33 -2.75 -7.22
CA GLN A 171 18.42 -3.91 -6.34
C GLN A 171 18.42 -5.24 -7.13
N PHE A 172 17.67 -5.31 -8.23
CA PHE A 172 17.68 -6.47 -9.11
C PHE A 172 18.97 -6.57 -9.94
N MET A 173 19.55 -5.44 -10.33
CA MET A 173 20.74 -5.39 -11.19
C MET A 173 22.04 -5.77 -10.45
N MET A 174 22.07 -5.62 -9.13
CA MET A 174 23.27 -5.86 -8.32
C MET A 174 23.34 -7.26 -7.67
N SER A 175 22.39 -8.15 -7.93
CA SER A 175 22.34 -9.45 -7.26
C SER A 175 22.33 -10.62 -8.24
N ASP A 176 22.69 -11.81 -7.73
CA ASP A 176 22.50 -13.12 -8.38
C ASP A 176 21.02 -13.35 -8.83
N THR A 177 20.15 -12.40 -8.49
CA THR A 177 18.73 -12.37 -8.83
C THR A 177 18.50 -12.22 -10.33
N LEU A 178 19.37 -11.48 -11.07
CA LEU A 178 19.26 -11.33 -12.53
C LEU A 178 19.46 -12.67 -13.25
N GLU A 179 20.43 -13.45 -12.83
CA GLU A 179 20.66 -14.78 -13.40
C GLU A 179 19.50 -15.72 -13.10
N SER A 180 19.01 -15.70 -11.86
CA SER A 180 17.85 -16.49 -11.43
C SER A 180 16.56 -16.08 -12.18
N MET A 181 16.37 -14.80 -12.39
CA MET A 181 15.27 -14.26 -13.18
C MET A 181 15.38 -14.65 -14.67
N GLY A 182 16.57 -14.59 -15.25
CA GLY A 182 16.81 -15.05 -16.61
C GLY A 182 16.46 -16.53 -16.80
N LYS A 183 16.88 -17.40 -15.86
CA LYS A 183 16.51 -18.82 -15.83
C LYS A 183 14.99 -19.02 -15.74
N LEU A 184 14.29 -18.23 -14.92
CA LEU A 184 12.85 -18.30 -14.76
C LEU A 184 12.12 -17.88 -16.03
N LEU A 185 12.54 -16.79 -16.67
CA LEU A 185 11.96 -16.31 -17.94
C LEU A 185 12.16 -17.32 -19.07
N LYS A 186 13.31 -17.95 -19.13
CA LYS A 186 13.58 -19.04 -20.08
C LYS A 186 12.69 -20.26 -19.81
N TYR A 187 12.52 -20.64 -18.53
CA TYR A 187 11.63 -21.74 -18.15
C TYR A 187 10.18 -21.51 -18.56
N PHE A 188 9.68 -20.27 -18.51
CA PHE A 188 8.34 -19.91 -18.94
C PHE A 188 8.20 -19.66 -20.44
N ASP A 189 9.21 -19.98 -21.24
CA ASP A 189 9.20 -19.82 -22.71
C ASP A 189 8.75 -18.41 -23.17
N THR A 190 9.27 -17.38 -22.48
CA THR A 190 8.95 -15.97 -22.78
C THR A 190 9.66 -15.42 -24.00
N GLY A 191 10.57 -16.20 -24.61
CA GLY A 191 11.45 -15.76 -25.68
C GLY A 191 12.69 -15.01 -25.16
N ILE A 192 12.88 -14.88 -23.84
CA ILE A 192 14.04 -14.25 -23.19
C ILE A 192 14.97 -15.36 -22.70
N ASP A 193 16.19 -15.40 -23.23
CA ASP A 193 17.18 -16.43 -22.89
C ASP A 193 18.05 -16.03 -21.68
N SER A 194 18.34 -14.75 -21.52
CA SER A 194 19.17 -14.24 -20.42
C SER A 194 18.85 -12.77 -20.13
N LEU A 195 19.15 -12.35 -18.91
CA LEU A 195 19.13 -10.95 -18.49
C LEU A 195 20.55 -10.54 -18.11
N ASN A 196 21.01 -9.43 -18.64
CA ASN A 196 22.32 -8.86 -18.34
C ASN A 196 22.18 -7.40 -17.92
N GLY A 197 22.88 -7.03 -16.85
CA GLY A 197 23.02 -5.65 -16.41
C GLY A 197 24.31 -5.04 -16.95
N LYS A 198 24.24 -3.82 -17.47
CA LYS A 198 25.43 -3.05 -17.89
C LYS A 198 25.38 -1.67 -17.25
N GLU A 199 26.43 -1.33 -16.52
CA GLU A 199 26.61 0.04 -16.04
C GLU A 199 26.99 0.95 -17.21
N LYS A 200 26.27 2.05 -17.35
CA LYS A 200 26.58 3.12 -18.31
C LYS A 200 26.72 4.44 -17.54
N SER A 201 27.66 5.27 -17.98
CA SER A 201 27.77 6.62 -17.43
C SER A 201 26.56 7.49 -17.85
N MET A 202 26.28 8.53 -17.06
CA MET A 202 25.24 9.51 -17.42
C MET A 202 25.47 10.13 -18.80
N ASP A 203 26.72 10.34 -19.16
CA ASP A 203 27.11 10.90 -20.46
C ASP A 203 26.83 9.94 -21.61
N GLU A 204 26.98 8.64 -21.40
CA GLU A 204 26.61 7.62 -22.39
C GLU A 204 25.09 7.50 -22.53
N ILE A 205 24.36 7.58 -21.42
CA ILE A 205 22.88 7.46 -21.43
C ILE A 205 22.24 8.69 -22.08
N LEU A 206 22.73 9.89 -21.76
CA LEU A 206 22.18 11.15 -22.24
C LEU A 206 22.85 11.67 -23.52
N GLY A 207 23.80 10.92 -24.09
CA GLY A 207 24.64 11.36 -25.23
C GLY A 207 23.86 11.70 -26.49
N PHE A 208 22.62 11.19 -26.64
CA PHE A 208 21.75 11.49 -27.78
C PHE A 208 20.96 12.79 -27.64
N LEU A 209 21.00 13.44 -26.45
CA LEU A 209 20.28 14.69 -26.20
C LEU A 209 21.17 15.91 -26.47
N PRO A 210 20.57 17.06 -26.84
CA PRO A 210 21.27 18.32 -26.93
C PRO A 210 21.95 18.69 -25.60
N GLU A 211 23.09 19.37 -25.67
CA GLU A 211 23.94 19.67 -24.50
C GLU A 211 23.20 20.44 -23.39
N GLU A 212 22.35 21.37 -23.77
CA GLU A 212 21.56 22.18 -22.84
C GLU A 212 20.54 21.34 -22.05
N VAL A 213 19.87 20.38 -22.74
CA VAL A 213 18.92 19.45 -22.13
C VAL A 213 19.65 18.47 -21.20
N ARG A 214 20.82 17.98 -21.61
CA ARG A 214 21.69 17.13 -20.79
C ARG A 214 22.07 17.79 -19.48
N LYS A 215 22.48 19.06 -19.54
CA LYS A 215 22.90 19.84 -18.38
C LYS A 215 21.73 20.04 -17.38
N ASN A 216 20.53 20.31 -17.90
CA ASN A 216 19.35 20.46 -17.07
C ASN A 216 18.98 19.14 -16.37
N ILE A 217 18.94 18.04 -17.10
CA ILE A 217 18.66 16.71 -16.52
C ILE A 217 19.69 16.32 -15.46
N LYS A 218 20.99 16.58 -15.70
CA LYS A 218 22.04 16.32 -14.70
C LYS A 218 21.85 17.14 -13.44
N ASN A 219 21.50 18.42 -13.58
CA ASN A 219 21.23 19.29 -12.44
C ASN A 219 20.01 18.85 -11.66
N ASP A 220 18.90 18.48 -12.34
CA ASP A 220 17.68 17.98 -11.71
C ASP A 220 17.94 16.68 -10.93
N ILE A 221 18.77 15.79 -11.48
CA ILE A 221 19.19 14.57 -10.81
C ILE A 221 20.05 14.87 -9.59
N LEU A 222 21.03 15.77 -9.69
CA LEU A 222 21.87 16.17 -8.57
C LEU A 222 21.07 16.86 -7.45
N GLU A 223 20.09 17.68 -7.81
CA GLU A 223 19.18 18.28 -6.83
C GLU A 223 18.28 17.24 -6.14
N ALA A 224 17.82 16.23 -6.88
CA ALA A 224 17.06 15.12 -6.31
C ALA A 224 17.90 14.29 -5.34
N PHE A 225 19.18 14.05 -5.67
CA PHE A 225 20.14 13.39 -4.77
C PHE A 225 20.38 14.16 -3.47
N ASN A 226 20.56 15.47 -3.59
CA ASN A 226 20.85 16.34 -2.44
C ASN A 226 19.63 16.53 -1.51
N LYS A 227 18.41 16.16 -1.98
CA LYS A 227 17.16 16.20 -1.19
C LYS A 227 16.81 14.88 -0.50
N GLU A 228 17.73 13.89 -0.49
CA GLU A 228 17.51 12.54 0.08
C GLU A 228 16.27 11.80 -0.50
N ASP A 229 15.82 12.19 -1.68
CA ASP A 229 14.62 11.61 -2.31
C ASP A 229 15.03 10.42 -3.20
N GLU A 230 15.25 9.26 -2.60
CA GLU A 230 15.64 8.00 -3.28
C GLU A 230 14.63 7.54 -4.36
N SER A 231 13.49 8.20 -4.47
CA SER A 231 12.37 7.76 -5.33
C SER A 231 12.49 8.14 -6.80
N LYS A 232 13.53 8.84 -7.24
CA LYS A 232 13.63 9.42 -8.60
C LYS A 232 14.67 8.82 -9.54
N TYR A 233 15.19 7.64 -9.25
CA TYR A 233 16.16 7.00 -10.15
C TYR A 233 15.49 6.29 -11.34
N VAL A 234 15.93 6.64 -12.54
CA VAL A 234 15.51 5.96 -13.78
C VAL A 234 16.63 4.99 -14.17
N SER A 235 16.32 3.69 -14.23
CA SER A 235 17.14 2.68 -14.89
C SER A 235 16.52 2.32 -16.24
N SER A 236 17.32 2.24 -17.31
CA SER A 236 16.92 1.71 -18.60
C SER A 236 17.39 0.26 -18.72
N VAL A 237 16.53 -0.62 -19.20
CA VAL A 237 16.82 -2.02 -19.53
C VAL A 237 16.78 -2.15 -21.05
N GLU A 238 17.83 -2.75 -21.66
CA GLU A 238 17.88 -3.17 -23.07
C GLU A 238 17.47 -4.65 -23.21
#